data_33fbe99ebb013514bc0a52d3815ee365
#
_entry.id   33fbe99ebb013514bc0a52d3815ee365
#
_cell.length_a   1.000
_cell.length_b   1.000
_cell.length_c   1.000
_cell.angle_alpha   90.00
_cell.angle_beta   90.00
_cell.angle_gamma   90.00
#
_symmetry.space_group_name_H-M   'P 1'
#
loop_
_entity.id
_entity.type
_entity.pdbx_description
1 polymer ?
#
loop_
_entity_poly.entity_id
_entity_poly.type
_entity_poly.pdbx_seq_one_letter_code
_entity_poly.pdbx_strand_id
1 'polypeptide(L)'
;MKLLTRLLGVLLFLGATSSLLALQRNAFQNYRSEYGSGPGDERYEFSFTRLRFPTRTRGFGGFGGFRGGGWSEDYPKADRQFMEGVDRLTRLNGRPVQEVVDPDSDEMFNWPWMYAVNVSDWDFNPEQAKRMREYLLKGGFLIVDSFHGAAEWESFMAGMREIFPDRSVEELTNKDELFHVLYDLDERIQVPGYQYIWTGKTYERDGIDPHWRGIRDDTGRIMVAMGYNQHIGDAWEHADDPRYPERFSSFAYRLGINYIMYGMTH
;
A
#
# COMPACT_ATOMS: atom_id res chain seq x y z
N MET A 1 -19.86 49.88 -0.47
CA MET A 1 -20.57 48.75 0.14
C MET A 1 -20.22 47.41 -0.50
N LYS A 2 -20.37 47.22 -1.82
CA LYS A 2 -20.10 45.89 -2.49
C LYS A 2 -18.65 45.41 -2.47
N LEU A 3 -17.64 46.28 -2.34
CA LEU A 3 -16.21 45.91 -2.26
C LEU A 3 -15.85 45.41 -0.86
N LEU A 4 -16.39 46.03 0.17
CA LEU A 4 -16.16 45.66 1.56
C LEU A 4 -16.75 44.28 1.90
N THR A 5 -17.92 43.95 1.38
CA THR A 5 -18.57 42.63 1.53
C THR A 5 -17.81 41.53 0.80
N ARG A 6 -17.17 41.81 -0.33
CA ARG A 6 -16.33 40.83 -1.05
C ARG A 6 -15.00 40.58 -0.31
N LEU A 7 -14.36 41.62 0.22
CA LEU A 7 -13.15 41.46 1.05
C LEU A 7 -13.42 40.69 2.34
N LEU A 8 -14.54 40.94 3.01
CA LEU A 8 -14.95 40.20 4.21
C LEU A 8 -15.22 38.72 3.90
N GLY A 9 -15.84 38.39 2.76
CA GLY A 9 -16.07 37.02 2.32
C GLY A 9 -14.79 36.24 2.03
N VAL A 10 -13.80 36.87 1.40
CA VAL A 10 -12.49 36.25 1.11
C VAL A 10 -11.71 36.02 2.40
N LEU A 11 -11.71 36.98 3.35
CA LEU A 11 -11.07 36.81 4.64
C LEU A 11 -11.70 35.72 5.50
N LEU A 12 -13.02 35.58 5.48
CA LEU A 12 -13.74 34.49 6.17
C LEU A 12 -13.44 33.12 5.54
N PHE A 13 -13.33 33.05 4.20
CA PHE A 13 -13.00 31.81 3.49
C PHE A 13 -11.55 31.38 3.76
N LEU A 14 -10.59 32.30 3.76
CA LEU A 14 -9.19 32.03 4.11
C LEU A 14 -9.04 31.63 5.59
N GLY A 15 -9.81 32.24 6.48
CA GLY A 15 -9.84 31.86 7.91
C GLY A 15 -10.42 30.47 8.14
N ALA A 16 -11.47 30.08 7.42
CA ALA A 16 -12.07 28.76 7.52
C ALA A 16 -11.15 27.65 7.00
N THR A 17 -10.45 27.88 5.89
CA THR A 17 -9.51 26.92 5.32
C THR A 17 -8.26 26.71 6.20
N SER A 18 -7.73 27.78 6.79
CA SER A 18 -6.61 27.69 7.72
C SER A 18 -6.99 26.99 9.05
N SER A 19 -8.23 27.19 9.52
CA SER A 19 -8.74 26.50 10.71
C SER A 19 -8.98 25.02 10.45
N LEU A 20 -9.45 24.63 9.25
CA LEU A 20 -9.65 23.23 8.88
C LEU A 20 -8.30 22.49 8.77
N LEU A 21 -7.30 23.11 8.16
CA LEU A 21 -5.93 22.59 8.08
C LEU A 21 -5.28 22.47 9.45
N ALA A 22 -5.51 23.42 10.36
CA ALA A 22 -5.01 23.35 11.72
C ALA A 22 -5.71 22.23 12.52
N LEU A 23 -7.01 22.02 12.34
CA LEU A 23 -7.76 20.93 12.97
C LEU A 23 -7.28 19.56 12.46
N GLN A 24 -7.06 19.41 11.16
CA GLN A 24 -6.50 18.18 10.58
C GLN A 24 -5.08 17.92 11.10
N ARG A 25 -4.25 18.95 11.17
CA ARG A 25 -2.88 18.85 11.69
C ARG A 25 -2.85 18.50 13.18
N ASN A 26 -3.74 19.08 13.98
CA ASN A 26 -3.86 18.76 15.40
C ASN A 26 -4.44 17.37 15.64
N ALA A 27 -5.42 16.93 14.84
CA ALA A 27 -5.95 15.58 14.90
C ALA A 27 -4.86 14.54 14.57
N PHE A 28 -4.05 14.80 13.54
CA PHE A 28 -2.93 13.95 13.16
C PHE A 28 -1.81 13.93 14.21
N GLN A 29 -1.49 15.09 14.83
CA GLN A 29 -0.51 15.16 15.90
C GLN A 29 -0.99 14.49 17.19
N ASN A 30 -2.26 14.64 17.57
CA ASN A 30 -2.84 13.96 18.71
C ASN A 30 -2.88 12.44 18.49
N TYR A 31 -3.23 11.99 17.28
CA TYR A 31 -3.19 10.60 16.90
C TYR A 31 -1.76 10.01 17.00
N ARG A 32 -0.76 10.75 16.51
CA ARG A 32 0.66 10.37 16.61
C ARG A 32 1.16 10.30 18.06
N SER A 33 0.66 11.16 18.94
CA SER A 33 1.05 11.17 20.37
C SER A 33 0.39 10.05 21.19
N GLU A 34 -0.78 9.57 20.76
CA GLU A 34 -1.52 8.52 21.45
C GLU A 34 -0.96 7.12 21.16
N TYR A 35 -0.41 6.91 19.95
CA TYR A 35 0.03 5.59 19.47
C TYR A 35 1.55 5.46 19.28
N GLY A 36 2.33 6.42 19.73
CA GLY A 36 3.79 6.43 19.61
C GLY A 36 4.31 7.34 18.49
N SER A 37 5.50 7.83 18.65
CA SER A 37 6.08 8.92 17.85
C SER A 37 7.01 8.43 16.74
N GLY A 38 6.62 7.50 15.93
CA GLY A 38 7.39 7.14 14.75
C GLY A 38 8.57 6.19 14.99
N PRO A 39 9.52 6.10 14.06
CA PRO A 39 10.66 5.21 14.14
C PRO A 39 11.52 5.53 15.36
N GLY A 40 11.82 4.54 16.16
CA GLY A 40 12.49 4.69 17.46
C GLY A 40 11.59 4.50 18.67
N ASP A 41 10.31 4.19 18.48
CA ASP A 41 9.51 3.61 19.53
C ASP A 41 9.93 2.15 19.70
N GLU A 42 10.92 1.91 20.53
CA GLU A 42 11.51 0.59 20.83
C GLU A 42 10.49 -0.45 21.35
N ARG A 43 9.24 -0.03 21.56
CA ARG A 43 8.16 -0.93 21.97
C ARG A 43 7.66 -1.83 20.85
N TYR A 44 7.88 -1.46 19.58
CA TYR A 44 7.36 -2.19 18.44
C TYR A 44 8.48 -2.62 17.49
N GLU A 45 8.40 -3.87 17.02
CA GLU A 45 9.36 -4.47 16.08
C GLU A 45 8.99 -4.21 14.63
N PHE A 46 7.69 -3.97 14.35
CA PHE A 46 7.17 -3.77 13.00
C PHE A 46 6.06 -2.71 12.99
N SER A 47 5.96 -1.97 11.90
CA SER A 47 4.84 -1.11 11.58
C SER A 47 4.38 -1.35 10.15
N PHE A 48 3.07 -1.50 9.96
CA PHE A 48 2.50 -1.46 8.62
C PHE A 48 2.68 -0.05 8.06
N THR A 49 3.41 0.08 6.98
CA THR A 49 3.71 1.38 6.37
C THR A 49 3.10 1.45 4.98
N ARG A 50 2.17 2.38 4.78
CA ARG A 50 1.51 2.59 3.50
C ARG A 50 2.17 3.72 2.74
N LEU A 51 2.51 3.48 1.47
CA LEU A 51 3.04 4.51 0.58
C LEU A 51 1.91 5.35 0.01
N ARG A 52 1.91 6.65 0.29
CA ARG A 52 1.04 7.64 -0.33
C ARG A 52 1.74 8.24 -1.54
N PHE A 53 1.43 7.74 -2.71
CA PHE A 53 2.03 8.16 -3.97
C PHE A 53 1.16 9.18 -4.73
N PRO A 54 1.75 10.04 -5.58
CA PRO A 54 1.02 10.90 -6.49
C PRO A 54 0.38 10.08 -7.62
N THR A 55 -0.78 10.55 -8.12
CA THR A 55 -1.52 9.90 -9.20
C THR A 55 -1.66 10.82 -10.41
N ARG A 56 -1.71 10.25 -11.62
CA ARG A 56 -1.89 10.97 -12.90
C ARG A 56 -3.24 11.64 -12.98
N THR A 57 -4.28 10.95 -12.58
CA THR A 57 -5.61 11.49 -12.49
C THR A 57 -5.74 12.28 -11.19
N ARG A 58 -5.54 13.60 -11.27
CA ARG A 58 -6.09 14.49 -10.26
C ARG A 58 -7.60 14.27 -10.27
N GLY A 59 -8.09 13.46 -9.35
CA GLY A 59 -9.50 13.16 -9.25
C GLY A 59 -10.31 14.44 -9.23
N PHE A 60 -10.94 14.78 -10.34
CA PHE A 60 -12.07 15.68 -10.35
C PHE A 60 -13.14 14.93 -9.55
N GLY A 61 -13.22 15.24 -8.25
CA GLY A 61 -14.24 14.72 -7.36
C GLY A 61 -15.60 15.07 -7.94
N GLY A 62 -16.17 14.14 -8.70
CA GLY A 62 -17.57 14.16 -9.06
C GLY A 62 -18.37 14.05 -7.77
N PHE A 63 -19.33 14.94 -7.62
CA PHE A 63 -20.34 14.94 -6.57
C PHE A 63 -20.83 13.52 -6.27
N GLY A 64 -20.56 13.02 -5.05
CA GLY A 64 -21.23 11.86 -4.47
C GLY A 64 -20.64 10.51 -4.81
N GLY A 65 -19.52 10.15 -4.17
CA GLY A 65 -19.06 8.77 -4.17
C GLY A 65 -17.70 8.66 -3.49
N PHE A 66 -17.65 7.94 -2.41
CA PHE A 66 -16.44 7.38 -1.84
C PHE A 66 -15.82 6.40 -2.86
N ARG A 67 -15.10 6.91 -3.84
CA ARG A 67 -14.09 6.16 -4.55
C ARG A 67 -12.77 6.76 -4.09
N GLY A 68 -12.25 6.22 -2.99
CA GLY A 68 -10.87 6.34 -2.60
C GLY A 68 -10.05 5.65 -3.68
N GLY A 69 -9.78 6.35 -4.79
CA GLY A 69 -8.87 5.87 -5.81
C GLY A 69 -7.43 6.12 -5.38
N GLY A 70 -6.50 5.26 -5.80
CA GLY A 70 -5.10 5.38 -5.49
C GLY A 70 -4.71 4.79 -4.13
N TRP A 71 -3.72 5.37 -3.51
CA TRP A 71 -3.06 4.85 -2.30
C TRP A 71 -3.98 4.54 -1.10
N SER A 72 -5.17 5.14 -1.03
CA SER A 72 -6.10 5.02 0.10
C SER A 72 -7.19 3.97 -0.07
N GLU A 73 -7.12 3.12 -1.08
CA GLU A 73 -7.99 1.96 -1.21
C GLU A 73 -7.84 1.05 0.01
N ASP A 74 -8.96 0.56 0.56
CA ASP A 74 -9.04 -0.30 1.76
C ASP A 74 -8.49 0.33 3.06
N TYR A 75 -8.00 1.57 2.99
CA TYR A 75 -7.42 2.29 4.12
C TYR A 75 -8.50 2.88 5.03
N PRO A 76 -8.37 2.79 6.36
CA PRO A 76 -7.31 2.10 7.11
C PRO A 76 -7.70 0.69 7.57
N LYS A 77 -8.84 0.15 7.11
CA LYS A 77 -9.41 -1.08 7.65
C LYS A 77 -8.53 -2.29 7.33
N ALA A 78 -8.07 -2.42 6.08
CA ALA A 78 -7.19 -3.50 5.66
C ALA A 78 -5.92 -3.58 6.51
N ASP A 79 -5.25 -2.43 6.70
CA ASP A 79 -4.00 -2.32 7.44
C ASP A 79 -4.16 -2.78 8.89
N ARG A 80 -5.22 -2.31 9.55
CA ARG A 80 -5.53 -2.63 10.96
C ARG A 80 -5.91 -4.09 11.14
N GLN A 81 -6.79 -4.61 10.28
CA GLN A 81 -7.16 -6.03 10.33
C GLN A 81 -5.98 -6.94 10.05
N PHE A 82 -5.13 -6.56 9.08
CA PHE A 82 -3.90 -7.30 8.82
C PHE A 82 -3.00 -7.33 10.06
N MET A 83 -2.77 -6.19 10.72
CA MET A 83 -1.96 -6.14 11.94
C MET A 83 -2.56 -6.92 13.11
N GLU A 84 -3.90 -6.94 13.26
CA GLU A 84 -4.56 -7.83 14.23
C GLU A 84 -4.29 -9.32 13.94
N GLY A 85 -4.26 -9.69 12.66
CA GLY A 85 -3.90 -11.04 12.22
C GLY A 85 -2.43 -11.37 12.50
N VAL A 86 -1.53 -10.44 12.23
CA VAL A 86 -0.09 -10.58 12.54
C VAL A 86 0.12 -10.83 14.02
N ASP A 87 -0.52 -10.05 14.90
CA ASP A 87 -0.44 -10.20 16.35
C ASP A 87 -0.95 -11.58 16.82
N ARG A 88 -2.01 -12.09 16.21
CA ARG A 88 -2.60 -13.40 16.55
C ARG A 88 -1.82 -14.60 16.01
N LEU A 89 -1.20 -14.45 14.84
CA LEU A 89 -0.58 -15.54 14.09
C LEU A 89 0.94 -15.63 14.27
N THR A 90 1.55 -14.60 14.85
CA THR A 90 3.00 -14.52 15.05
C THR A 90 3.32 -14.07 16.48
N ARG A 91 4.62 -14.00 16.80
CA ARG A 91 5.11 -13.36 18.03
C ARG A 91 5.69 -11.97 17.77
N LEU A 92 5.47 -11.44 16.57
CA LEU A 92 5.96 -10.13 16.18
C LEU A 92 5.18 -9.06 16.95
N ASN A 93 5.89 -8.23 17.68
CA ASN A 93 5.30 -7.08 18.38
C ASN A 93 5.04 -5.96 17.37
N GLY A 94 3.92 -6.05 16.67
CA GLY A 94 3.52 -5.09 15.65
C GLY A 94 2.84 -3.87 16.25
N ARG A 95 3.08 -2.70 15.65
CA ARG A 95 2.38 -1.48 16.02
C ARG A 95 0.90 -1.57 15.59
N PRO A 96 -0.08 -1.29 16.49
CA PRO A 96 -1.50 -1.47 16.17
C PRO A 96 -2.05 -0.44 15.17
N VAL A 97 -1.25 0.58 14.86
CA VAL A 97 -1.64 1.67 13.96
C VAL A 97 -0.60 1.80 12.86
N GLN A 98 -1.11 1.83 11.64
CA GLN A 98 -0.30 1.97 10.42
C GLN A 98 0.35 3.35 10.32
N GLU A 99 1.47 3.42 9.60
CA GLU A 99 2.08 4.67 9.14
C GLU A 99 1.70 4.96 7.68
N VAL A 100 1.71 6.23 7.31
CA VAL A 100 1.56 6.68 5.93
C VAL A 100 2.73 7.58 5.59
N VAL A 101 3.49 7.22 4.56
CA VAL A 101 4.68 7.93 4.13
C VAL A 101 4.56 8.44 2.70
N ASP A 102 5.17 9.58 2.44
CA ASP A 102 5.28 10.17 1.11
C ASP A 102 6.67 9.93 0.53
N PRO A 103 6.82 9.78 -0.79
CA PRO A 103 8.14 9.67 -1.42
C PRO A 103 8.99 10.93 -1.30
N ASP A 104 8.38 12.09 -0.97
CA ASP A 104 9.09 13.35 -0.71
C ASP A 104 9.60 13.47 0.73
N SER A 105 9.15 12.61 1.64
CA SER A 105 9.52 12.66 3.06
C SER A 105 10.72 11.78 3.35
N ASP A 106 11.66 12.27 4.17
CA ASP A 106 12.75 11.46 4.69
C ASP A 106 12.26 10.38 5.66
N GLU A 107 11.04 10.49 6.17
CA GLU A 107 10.41 9.48 7.03
C GLU A 107 10.29 8.12 6.34
N MET A 108 10.20 8.06 5.01
CA MET A 108 10.14 6.79 4.28
C MET A 108 11.36 5.89 4.56
N PHE A 109 12.55 6.46 4.78
CA PHE A 109 13.78 5.71 5.04
C PHE A 109 13.85 5.12 6.46
N ASN A 110 12.90 5.46 7.32
CA ASN A 110 12.81 4.90 8.66
C ASN A 110 12.06 3.57 8.70
N TRP A 111 11.40 3.21 7.60
CA TRP A 111 10.53 2.04 7.51
C TRP A 111 11.05 1.07 6.46
N PRO A 112 11.51 -0.13 6.84
CA PRO A 112 12.12 -1.07 5.89
C PRO A 112 11.10 -1.73 4.96
N TRP A 113 9.80 -1.65 5.29
CA TRP A 113 8.72 -2.32 4.59
C TRP A 113 7.60 -1.34 4.24
N MET A 114 7.15 -1.36 3.01
CA MET A 114 6.04 -0.53 2.53
C MET A 114 5.05 -1.30 1.68
N TYR A 115 3.78 -0.89 1.74
CA TYR A 115 2.69 -1.39 0.93
C TYR A 115 2.09 -0.27 0.09
N ALA A 116 1.86 -0.54 -1.20
CA ALA A 116 1.18 0.34 -2.12
C ALA A 116 0.06 -0.41 -2.84
N VAL A 117 -1.13 0.14 -2.85
CA VAL A 117 -2.33 -0.45 -3.45
C VAL A 117 -2.84 0.40 -4.60
N ASN A 118 -3.52 -0.22 -5.57
CA ASN A 118 -4.10 0.47 -6.73
C ASN A 118 -3.07 1.33 -7.50
N VAL A 119 -1.92 0.70 -7.77
CA VAL A 119 -0.71 1.35 -8.26
C VAL A 119 -0.72 1.68 -9.76
N SER A 120 -1.78 1.30 -10.47
CA SER A 120 -1.89 1.51 -11.92
C SER A 120 -1.83 2.98 -12.34
N ASP A 121 -2.19 3.90 -11.44
CA ASP A 121 -2.26 5.34 -11.72
C ASP A 121 -1.17 6.17 -11.03
N TRP A 122 -0.16 5.53 -10.45
CA TRP A 122 0.92 6.27 -9.82
C TRP A 122 1.75 7.11 -10.81
N ASP A 123 2.24 8.27 -10.37
CA ASP A 123 2.90 9.25 -11.23
C ASP A 123 4.02 9.98 -10.47
N PHE A 124 5.14 9.29 -10.33
CA PHE A 124 6.31 9.86 -9.68
C PHE A 124 6.98 10.90 -10.56
N ASN A 125 7.31 12.06 -9.98
CA ASN A 125 8.26 12.95 -10.62
C ASN A 125 9.69 12.38 -10.52
N PRO A 126 10.66 12.90 -11.30
CA PRO A 126 12.02 12.35 -11.33
C PRO A 126 12.73 12.30 -9.98
N GLU A 127 12.47 13.27 -9.09
CA GLU A 127 13.07 13.27 -7.75
C GLU A 127 12.43 12.19 -6.85
N GLN A 128 11.12 12.04 -6.90
CA GLN A 128 10.42 10.98 -6.17
C GLN A 128 10.84 9.59 -6.66
N ALA A 129 10.95 9.38 -7.98
CA ALA A 129 11.43 8.13 -8.56
C ALA A 129 12.86 7.80 -8.09
N LYS A 130 13.76 8.80 -8.07
CA LYS A 130 15.12 8.65 -7.56
C LYS A 130 15.13 8.27 -6.07
N ARG A 131 14.29 8.89 -5.24
CA ARG A 131 14.18 8.58 -3.80
C ARG A 131 13.62 7.18 -3.57
N MET A 132 12.60 6.77 -4.31
CA MET A 132 12.07 5.40 -4.28
C MET A 132 13.15 4.38 -4.66
N ARG A 133 13.94 4.65 -5.71
CA ARG A 133 15.08 3.83 -6.08
C ARG A 133 16.11 3.72 -4.96
N GLU A 134 16.47 4.85 -4.37
CA GLU A 134 17.43 4.90 -3.25
C GLU A 134 16.93 4.09 -2.05
N TYR A 135 15.67 4.25 -1.68
CA TYR A 135 15.03 3.49 -0.61
C TYR A 135 15.14 1.98 -0.84
N LEU A 136 14.77 1.51 -2.03
CA LEU A 136 14.78 0.09 -2.37
C LEU A 136 16.19 -0.49 -2.41
N LEU A 137 17.15 0.25 -2.96
CA LEU A 137 18.56 -0.17 -3.01
C LEU A 137 19.25 -0.15 -1.63
N LYS A 138 18.77 0.64 -0.69
CA LYS A 138 19.28 0.70 0.70
C LYS A 138 18.68 -0.34 1.65
N GLY A 139 17.92 -1.30 1.13
CA GLY A 139 17.33 -2.37 1.94
C GLY A 139 15.81 -2.28 2.10
N GLY A 140 15.17 -1.25 1.54
CA GLY A 140 13.72 -1.15 1.55
C GLY A 140 13.04 -2.29 0.77
N PHE A 141 11.86 -2.68 1.21
CA PHE A 141 11.01 -3.68 0.57
C PHE A 141 9.63 -3.07 0.27
N LEU A 142 9.17 -3.18 -0.97
CA LEU A 142 7.89 -2.63 -1.42
C LEU A 142 6.99 -3.75 -1.93
N ILE A 143 5.76 -3.79 -1.42
CA ILE A 143 4.69 -4.63 -1.95
C ILE A 143 3.76 -3.76 -2.76
N VAL A 144 3.41 -4.20 -3.96
CA VAL A 144 2.41 -3.55 -4.80
C VAL A 144 1.28 -4.52 -5.14
N ASP A 145 0.05 -4.03 -5.06
CA ASP A 145 -1.17 -4.83 -5.12
C ASP A 145 -2.31 -4.07 -5.81
N SER A 146 -3.40 -4.77 -6.13
CA SER A 146 -4.64 -4.19 -6.66
C SER A 146 -4.45 -3.44 -7.99
N PHE A 147 -3.95 -4.17 -9.01
CA PHE A 147 -3.91 -3.72 -10.40
C PHE A 147 -4.11 -4.91 -11.35
N HIS A 148 -4.92 -4.72 -12.39
CA HIS A 148 -5.52 -5.83 -13.12
C HIS A 148 -5.52 -5.62 -14.63
N GLY A 149 -5.16 -6.68 -15.34
CA GLY A 149 -5.19 -6.72 -16.80
C GLY A 149 -4.06 -5.96 -17.46
N ALA A 150 -3.95 -6.11 -18.76
CA ALA A 150 -2.82 -5.61 -19.56
C ALA A 150 -2.69 -4.08 -19.51
N ALA A 151 -3.81 -3.35 -19.52
CA ALA A 151 -3.76 -1.89 -19.54
C ALA A 151 -3.23 -1.31 -18.23
N GLU A 152 -3.62 -1.86 -17.07
CA GLU A 152 -3.12 -1.42 -15.77
C GLU A 152 -1.68 -1.86 -15.54
N TRP A 153 -1.30 -3.03 -16.04
CA TRP A 153 0.10 -3.46 -16.04
C TRP A 153 1.01 -2.48 -16.77
N GLU A 154 0.66 -2.09 -18.00
CA GLU A 154 1.47 -1.13 -18.76
C GLU A 154 1.54 0.24 -18.08
N SER A 155 0.43 0.68 -17.52
CA SER A 155 0.38 1.94 -16.77
C SER A 155 1.26 1.91 -15.51
N PHE A 156 1.18 0.84 -14.73
CA PHE A 156 2.06 0.59 -13.57
C PHE A 156 3.53 0.54 -13.98
N MET A 157 3.85 -0.21 -15.04
CA MET A 157 5.21 -0.35 -15.53
C MET A 157 5.81 0.95 -16.07
N ALA A 158 4.98 1.88 -16.55
CA ALA A 158 5.48 3.21 -16.92
C ALA A 158 6.12 3.93 -15.72
N GLY A 159 5.46 3.95 -14.55
CA GLY A 159 6.05 4.52 -13.33
C GLY A 159 7.20 3.68 -12.76
N MET A 160 7.13 2.35 -12.87
CA MET A 160 8.23 1.48 -12.41
C MET A 160 9.51 1.68 -13.22
N ARG A 161 9.40 1.95 -14.53
CA ARG A 161 10.55 2.27 -15.39
C ARG A 161 11.22 3.60 -15.03
N GLU A 162 10.50 4.55 -14.44
CA GLU A 162 11.11 5.77 -13.90
C GLU A 162 11.98 5.45 -12.66
N ILE A 163 11.56 4.49 -11.84
CA ILE A 163 12.32 4.06 -10.67
C ILE A 163 13.49 3.16 -11.09
N PHE A 164 13.23 2.16 -11.92
CA PHE A 164 14.20 1.16 -12.39
C PHE A 164 14.21 0.99 -13.91
N PRO A 165 14.84 1.92 -14.65
CA PRO A 165 14.98 1.79 -16.11
C PRO A 165 15.94 0.65 -16.54
N ASP A 166 16.76 0.18 -15.61
CA ASP A 166 17.88 -0.75 -15.82
C ASP A 166 17.62 -2.14 -15.20
N ARG A 167 16.41 -2.40 -14.66
CA ARG A 167 16.10 -3.70 -14.05
C ARG A 167 14.90 -4.37 -14.70
N SER A 168 14.99 -5.69 -14.83
CA SER A 168 13.88 -6.51 -15.32
C SER A 168 12.91 -6.87 -14.20
N VAL A 169 11.65 -7.04 -14.58
CA VAL A 169 10.66 -7.73 -13.75
C VAL A 169 10.73 -9.21 -14.06
N GLU A 170 10.74 -10.03 -13.02
CA GLU A 170 10.82 -11.48 -13.11
C GLU A 170 9.56 -12.12 -12.49
N GLU A 171 9.14 -13.27 -13.03
CA GLU A 171 8.12 -14.09 -12.39
C GLU A 171 8.73 -14.81 -11.18
N LEU A 172 8.14 -14.64 -10.01
CA LEU A 172 8.57 -15.31 -8.78
C LEU A 172 7.99 -16.71 -8.73
N THR A 173 8.81 -17.68 -8.40
CA THR A 173 8.49 -19.11 -8.44
C THR A 173 8.51 -19.75 -7.04
N ASN A 174 8.15 -21.03 -6.94
CA ASN A 174 8.26 -21.80 -5.69
C ASN A 174 9.71 -22.00 -5.19
N LYS A 175 10.71 -21.50 -5.91
CA LYS A 175 12.10 -21.52 -5.46
C LYS A 175 12.47 -20.26 -4.68
N ASP A 176 11.59 -19.27 -4.72
CA ASP A 176 11.85 -18.00 -4.07
C ASP A 176 11.51 -18.08 -2.58
N GLU A 177 12.50 -17.77 -1.75
CA GLU A 177 12.40 -17.82 -0.29
C GLU A 177 11.24 -17.01 0.27
N LEU A 178 10.84 -15.94 -0.42
CA LEU A 178 9.69 -15.12 -0.10
C LEU A 178 8.41 -15.95 0.19
N PHE A 179 8.24 -17.09 -0.48
CA PHE A 179 7.08 -17.96 -0.29
C PHE A 179 7.27 -19.04 0.78
N HIS A 180 8.45 -19.10 1.45
CA HIS A 180 8.81 -20.16 2.39
C HIS A 180 9.44 -19.67 3.69
N VAL A 181 9.58 -18.33 3.86
CA VAL A 181 10.32 -17.76 5.00
C VAL A 181 9.65 -18.07 6.34
N LEU A 182 8.34 -18.24 6.40
CA LEU A 182 7.57 -18.69 7.57
C LEU A 182 6.51 -19.72 7.21
N TYR A 183 5.69 -19.43 6.22
CA TYR A 183 4.67 -20.35 5.69
C TYR A 183 5.10 -20.88 4.33
N ASP A 184 4.94 -22.18 4.11
CA ASP A 184 5.12 -22.78 2.79
C ASP A 184 3.90 -22.51 1.91
N LEU A 185 4.11 -21.74 0.84
CA LEU A 185 3.08 -21.30 -0.11
C LEU A 185 3.35 -21.87 -1.51
N ASP A 186 3.47 -23.21 -1.62
CA ASP A 186 3.69 -23.91 -2.88
C ASP A 186 2.54 -23.72 -3.87
N GLU A 187 1.31 -23.74 -3.36
CA GLU A 187 0.11 -23.47 -4.14
C GLU A 187 -0.38 -22.06 -3.87
N ARG A 188 -0.32 -21.22 -4.89
CA ARG A 188 -0.79 -19.83 -4.83
C ARG A 188 -2.09 -19.69 -5.63
N ILE A 189 -3.07 -19.09 -4.98
CA ILE A 189 -4.39 -18.87 -5.57
C ILE A 189 -4.58 -17.40 -5.90
N GLN A 190 -5.38 -17.08 -6.90
CA GLN A 190 -5.82 -15.72 -7.15
C GLN A 190 -6.68 -15.23 -6.00
N VAL A 191 -6.28 -14.11 -5.39
CA VAL A 191 -7.04 -13.44 -4.33
C VAL A 191 -7.93 -12.39 -4.99
N PRO A 192 -9.26 -12.57 -5.00
CA PRO A 192 -10.17 -11.62 -5.62
C PRO A 192 -10.44 -10.41 -4.72
N GLY A 193 -10.85 -9.32 -5.33
CA GLY A 193 -11.50 -8.23 -4.62
C GLY A 193 -12.92 -8.60 -4.13
N TYR A 194 -13.52 -7.71 -3.36
CA TYR A 194 -14.83 -7.94 -2.73
C TYR A 194 -15.98 -8.16 -3.74
N GLN A 195 -15.80 -7.74 -5.01
CA GLN A 195 -16.75 -8.04 -6.08
C GLN A 195 -16.98 -9.54 -6.29
N TYR A 196 -16.12 -10.41 -5.78
CA TYR A 196 -16.28 -11.86 -5.83
C TYR A 196 -17.62 -12.33 -5.25
N ILE A 197 -18.09 -11.71 -4.17
CA ILE A 197 -19.34 -12.11 -3.50
C ILE A 197 -20.59 -11.94 -4.38
N TRP A 198 -20.53 -11.09 -5.41
CA TRP A 198 -21.64 -10.86 -6.35
C TRP A 198 -21.43 -11.53 -7.71
N THR A 199 -20.16 -11.63 -8.12
CA THR A 199 -19.82 -12.10 -9.48
C THR A 199 -19.39 -13.56 -9.52
N GLY A 200 -18.88 -14.10 -8.41
CA GLY A 200 -18.21 -15.40 -8.34
C GLY A 200 -16.89 -15.46 -9.12
N LYS A 201 -16.42 -14.34 -9.67
CA LYS A 201 -15.18 -14.28 -10.45
C LYS A 201 -14.01 -13.85 -9.55
N THR A 202 -12.89 -14.57 -9.69
CA THR A 202 -11.65 -14.24 -8.97
C THR A 202 -10.85 -13.14 -9.65
N TYR A 203 -11.16 -12.81 -10.89
CA TYR A 203 -10.43 -11.86 -11.72
C TYR A 203 -11.24 -10.61 -12.04
N GLU A 204 -10.52 -9.55 -12.35
CA GLU A 204 -11.06 -8.31 -12.89
C GLU A 204 -10.51 -8.06 -14.29
N ARG A 205 -11.32 -7.34 -15.12
CA ARG A 205 -10.95 -6.99 -16.50
C ARG A 205 -10.51 -8.23 -17.29
N ASP A 206 -9.34 -8.18 -17.92
CA ASP A 206 -8.67 -9.28 -18.62
C ASP A 206 -7.60 -10.00 -17.77
N GLY A 207 -7.54 -9.70 -16.45
CA GLY A 207 -6.57 -10.26 -15.50
C GLY A 207 -6.93 -11.67 -15.00
N ILE A 208 -7.14 -12.62 -15.91
CA ILE A 208 -7.63 -13.98 -15.59
C ILE A 208 -6.60 -14.75 -14.76
N ASP A 209 -5.32 -14.65 -15.13
CA ASP A 209 -4.26 -15.42 -14.48
C ASP A 209 -3.56 -14.55 -13.42
N PRO A 210 -3.40 -15.06 -12.18
CA PRO A 210 -2.64 -14.37 -11.15
C PRO A 210 -1.15 -14.49 -11.39
N HIS A 211 -0.40 -13.42 -11.08
CA HIS A 211 1.04 -13.40 -11.19
C HIS A 211 1.68 -12.85 -9.92
N TRP A 212 2.78 -13.47 -9.51
CA TRP A 212 3.68 -12.98 -8.48
C TRP A 212 4.98 -12.60 -9.14
N ARG A 213 5.23 -11.31 -9.26
CA ARG A 213 6.41 -10.79 -9.94
C ARG A 213 7.27 -9.99 -8.98
N GLY A 214 8.52 -9.78 -9.35
CA GLY A 214 9.43 -8.99 -8.53
C GLY A 214 10.54 -8.33 -9.29
N ILE A 215 11.20 -7.38 -8.63
CA ILE A 215 12.46 -6.77 -9.05
C ILE A 215 13.50 -7.08 -7.99
N ARG A 216 14.69 -7.52 -8.41
CA ARG A 216 15.80 -7.85 -7.53
C ARG A 216 16.91 -6.82 -7.57
N ASP A 217 17.66 -6.75 -6.48
CA ASP A 217 18.93 -6.05 -6.45
C ASP A 217 20.08 -6.94 -6.98
N ASP A 218 21.30 -6.40 -6.95
CA ASP A 218 22.48 -7.07 -7.47
C ASP A 218 22.91 -8.30 -6.65
N THR A 219 22.39 -8.45 -5.44
CA THR A 219 22.61 -9.62 -4.58
C THR A 219 21.58 -10.72 -4.74
N GLY A 220 20.51 -10.45 -5.50
CA GLY A 220 19.37 -11.35 -5.71
C GLY A 220 18.23 -11.17 -4.71
N ARG A 221 18.32 -10.21 -3.78
CA ARG A 221 17.24 -9.86 -2.86
C ARG A 221 16.07 -9.25 -3.63
N ILE A 222 14.85 -9.67 -3.36
CA ILE A 222 13.63 -9.06 -3.91
C ILE A 222 13.42 -7.72 -3.22
N MET A 223 13.45 -6.64 -3.99
CA MET A 223 13.17 -5.28 -3.51
C MET A 223 11.70 -4.92 -3.67
N VAL A 224 11.07 -5.39 -4.74
CA VAL A 224 9.66 -5.14 -5.05
C VAL A 224 8.96 -6.47 -5.27
N ALA A 225 7.91 -6.74 -4.53
CA ALA A 225 7.01 -7.87 -4.71
C ALA A 225 5.67 -7.38 -5.28
N MET A 226 5.23 -7.98 -6.38
CA MET A 226 4.07 -7.53 -7.14
C MET A 226 2.99 -8.60 -7.15
N GLY A 227 1.82 -8.29 -6.57
CA GLY A 227 0.59 -9.07 -6.69
C GLY A 227 -0.22 -8.62 -7.91
N TYR A 228 0.20 -9.02 -9.11
CA TYR A 228 -0.49 -8.65 -10.33
C TYR A 228 -1.72 -9.54 -10.56
N ASN A 229 -2.86 -8.92 -10.85
CA ASN A 229 -4.17 -9.56 -10.90
C ASN A 229 -4.61 -10.14 -9.54
N GLN A 230 -4.29 -9.43 -8.47
CA GLN A 230 -4.58 -9.79 -7.07
C GLN A 230 -5.23 -8.63 -6.35
N HIS A 231 -5.97 -8.96 -5.28
CA HIS A 231 -6.56 -8.02 -4.34
C HIS A 231 -6.28 -8.46 -2.90
N ILE A 232 -5.01 -8.41 -2.51
CA ILE A 232 -4.56 -8.88 -1.20
C ILE A 232 -5.14 -8.00 -0.08
N GLY A 233 -5.19 -6.67 -0.31
CA GLY A 233 -5.78 -5.69 0.59
C GLY A 233 -7.24 -5.94 0.91
N ASP A 234 -8.07 -6.22 -0.10
CA ASP A 234 -9.49 -6.58 0.06
C ASP A 234 -9.65 -7.82 0.93
N ALA A 235 -8.78 -8.82 0.75
CA ALA A 235 -8.84 -10.04 1.54
C ALA A 235 -8.50 -9.83 3.02
N TRP A 236 -7.72 -8.82 3.35
CA TRP A 236 -7.51 -8.37 4.73
C TRP A 236 -8.70 -7.56 5.21
N GLU A 237 -9.18 -6.58 4.40
CA GLU A 237 -10.29 -5.70 4.76
C GLU A 237 -11.58 -6.47 5.06
N HIS A 238 -11.84 -7.52 4.32
CA HIS A 238 -13.08 -8.29 4.39
C HIS A 238 -12.93 -9.65 5.08
N ALA A 239 -11.84 -9.87 5.80
CA ALA A 239 -11.61 -11.11 6.54
C ALA A 239 -12.66 -11.39 7.63
N ASP A 240 -13.34 -10.36 8.12
CA ASP A 240 -14.43 -10.44 9.09
C ASP A 240 -15.82 -10.58 8.47
N ASP A 241 -15.95 -10.48 7.13
CA ASP A 241 -17.23 -10.66 6.44
C ASP A 241 -17.47 -12.16 6.11
N PRO A 242 -18.52 -12.79 6.66
CA PRO A 242 -18.80 -14.21 6.42
C PRO A 242 -19.15 -14.55 4.96
N ARG A 243 -19.41 -13.53 4.12
CA ARG A 243 -19.64 -13.71 2.69
C ARG A 243 -18.34 -13.80 1.88
N TYR A 244 -17.24 -13.24 2.42
CA TYR A 244 -15.95 -13.31 1.76
C TYR A 244 -15.27 -14.64 2.13
N PRO A 245 -14.92 -15.51 1.17
CA PRO A 245 -14.44 -16.85 1.49
C PRO A 245 -13.12 -16.88 2.24
N GLU A 246 -13.10 -17.54 3.40
CA GLU A 246 -11.95 -17.68 4.29
C GLU A 246 -10.67 -18.16 3.58
N ARG A 247 -10.78 -19.00 2.54
CA ARG A 247 -9.61 -19.46 1.78
C ARG A 247 -8.77 -18.32 1.19
N PHE A 248 -9.41 -17.22 0.79
CA PHE A 248 -8.72 -16.06 0.22
C PHE A 248 -8.07 -15.23 1.31
N SER A 249 -8.80 -14.90 2.37
CA SER A 249 -8.24 -14.15 3.51
C SER A 249 -7.13 -14.96 4.21
N SER A 250 -7.33 -16.24 4.46
CA SER A 250 -6.31 -17.13 5.04
C SER A 250 -5.03 -17.19 4.20
N PHE A 251 -5.14 -17.24 2.86
CA PHE A 251 -3.99 -17.19 1.98
C PHE A 251 -3.31 -15.82 2.02
N ALA A 252 -4.10 -14.72 1.92
CA ALA A 252 -3.59 -13.35 1.95
C ALA A 252 -2.85 -13.02 3.25
N TYR A 253 -3.34 -13.48 4.40
CA TYR A 253 -2.64 -13.33 5.68
C TYR A 253 -1.30 -14.05 5.70
N ARG A 254 -1.24 -15.31 5.29
CA ARG A 254 0.00 -16.08 5.24
C ARG A 254 1.02 -15.46 4.29
N LEU A 255 0.56 -15.00 3.11
CA LEU A 255 1.41 -14.32 2.14
C LEU A 255 1.95 -12.99 2.69
N GLY A 256 1.06 -12.16 3.27
CA GLY A 256 1.46 -10.89 3.87
C GLY A 256 2.45 -11.05 5.02
N ILE A 257 2.27 -12.08 5.87
CA ILE A 257 3.21 -12.39 6.95
C ILE A 257 4.57 -12.83 6.37
N ASN A 258 4.58 -13.65 5.32
CA ASN A 258 5.83 -13.99 4.63
C ASN A 258 6.52 -12.74 4.08
N TYR A 259 5.78 -11.80 3.52
CA TYR A 259 6.31 -10.53 3.04
C TYR A 259 6.93 -9.68 4.17
N ILE A 260 6.29 -9.66 5.36
CA ILE A 260 6.89 -9.00 6.53
C ILE A 260 8.20 -9.67 6.91
N MET A 261 8.16 -10.99 7.09
CA MET A 261 9.34 -11.74 7.54
C MET A 261 10.49 -11.61 6.54
N TYR A 262 10.21 -11.70 5.24
CA TYR A 262 11.20 -11.51 4.20
C TYR A 262 11.81 -10.10 4.25
N GLY A 263 10.98 -9.05 4.27
CA GLY A 263 11.44 -7.66 4.30
C GLY A 263 12.21 -7.26 5.57
N MET A 264 12.01 -7.98 6.68
CA MET A 264 12.74 -7.75 7.93
C MET A 264 14.07 -8.53 8.02
N THR A 265 14.26 -9.56 7.19
CA THR A 265 15.43 -10.47 7.30
C THR A 265 16.39 -10.38 6.12
N HIS A 266 16.01 -9.70 5.04
CA HIS A 266 16.78 -9.53 3.82
C HIS A 266 16.90 -8.04 3.48
#